data_315cb41150599735659eb27ac94dbe23
#
_entry.id   315cb41150599735659eb27ac94dbe23
#
_cell.length_a   1.000
_cell.length_b   1.000
_cell.length_c   1.000
_cell.angle_alpha   90.00
_cell.angle_beta   90.00
_cell.angle_gamma   90.00
#
_symmetry.space_group_name_H-M   'P 1'
#
loop_
_entity.id
_entity.type
_entity.pdbx_description
1 polymer ?
#
loop_
_entity_poly.entity_id
_entity_poly.type
_entity_poly.pdbx_seq_one_letter_code
_entity_poly.pdbx_strand_id
1 'polypeptide(L)'
;MDKYLIVGLGNPGDEYATTRHNTGYMVLDAFAKASNTVFSDRRYGFVAETSLKGRKVVLLKPTTFMNLSGNAVRYWLNKENIDQHRLMVVSDDVALPLGQFRLKAGGSNGGHNGLGHIQQLIGQNYSRLRMGIGNDYPQGGQIDWVLGHYSDDELKELQPSIDIAVDIIKSFVLAGIDITMNQYNKLGKAHPSPPQGRDV
;
A
#
# COMPACT_ATOMS: atom_id res chain seq x y z
N MET A 1 -5.39 -7.19 23.87
CA MET A 1 -4.71 -6.11 23.11
C MET A 1 -5.16 -6.19 21.67
N ASP A 2 -5.65 -5.11 21.15
CA ASP A 2 -6.05 -5.04 19.74
C ASP A 2 -4.80 -5.06 18.86
N LYS A 3 -4.83 -5.93 17.84
CA LYS A 3 -3.74 -6.08 16.89
C LYS A 3 -4.22 -5.74 15.48
N TYR A 4 -3.37 -5.08 14.74
CA TYR A 4 -3.60 -4.68 13.36
C TYR A 4 -2.51 -5.23 12.47
N LEU A 5 -2.88 -5.66 11.27
CA LEU A 5 -1.94 -6.06 10.22
C LEU A 5 -1.99 -5.05 9.08
N ILE A 6 -0.85 -4.43 8.81
CA ILE A 6 -0.68 -3.51 7.68
C ILE A 6 0.29 -4.16 6.70
N VAL A 7 -0.17 -4.38 5.49
CA VAL A 7 0.58 -5.06 4.43
C VAL A 7 0.92 -4.07 3.33
N GLY A 8 2.17 -3.99 2.94
CA GLY A 8 2.59 -3.25 1.75
C GLY A 8 3.06 -4.22 0.67
N LEU A 9 2.39 -4.21 -0.47
CA LEU A 9 2.71 -5.12 -1.56
C LEU A 9 3.92 -4.66 -2.36
N GLY A 10 4.70 -5.62 -2.81
CA GLY A 10 5.89 -5.42 -3.62
C GLY A 10 6.58 -6.75 -3.89
N ASN A 11 7.69 -6.68 -4.61
CA ASN A 11 8.56 -7.81 -4.88
C ASN A 11 9.88 -7.66 -4.12
N PRO A 12 10.44 -8.76 -3.57
CA PRO A 12 11.71 -8.71 -2.86
C PRO A 12 12.88 -8.56 -3.84
N GLY A 13 13.94 -7.92 -3.37
CA GLY A 13 15.19 -7.73 -4.10
C GLY A 13 15.44 -6.28 -4.49
N ASP A 14 16.72 -5.91 -4.54
CA ASP A 14 17.15 -4.53 -4.83
C ASP A 14 16.70 -4.07 -6.21
N GLU A 15 16.61 -4.98 -7.18
CA GLU A 15 16.15 -4.70 -8.54
C GLU A 15 14.70 -4.20 -8.61
N TYR A 16 13.88 -4.48 -7.61
CA TYR A 16 12.48 -4.02 -7.54
C TYR A 16 12.26 -2.82 -6.63
N ALA A 17 13.28 -2.38 -5.89
CA ALA A 17 13.11 -1.45 -4.77
C ALA A 17 12.45 -0.12 -5.16
N THR A 18 12.69 0.38 -6.37
CA THR A 18 12.12 1.64 -6.87
C THR A 18 11.13 1.46 -8.00
N THR A 19 10.62 0.25 -8.19
CA THR A 19 9.56 0.00 -9.18
C THR A 19 8.23 0.53 -8.69
N ARG A 20 7.34 0.85 -9.64
CA ARG A 20 5.97 1.30 -9.33
C ARG A 20 5.19 0.23 -8.53
N HIS A 21 5.46 -1.04 -8.84
CA HIS A 21 4.81 -2.17 -8.15
C HIS A 21 5.22 -2.30 -6.68
N ASN A 22 6.31 -1.67 -6.27
CA ASN A 22 6.79 -1.65 -4.89
C ASN A 22 6.33 -0.42 -4.08
N THR A 23 5.34 0.32 -4.58
CA THR A 23 4.81 1.48 -3.84
C THR A 23 4.30 1.10 -2.45
N GLY A 24 3.67 -0.07 -2.30
CA GLY A 24 3.27 -0.59 -1.00
C GLY A 24 4.43 -0.78 -0.03
N TYR A 25 5.55 -1.33 -0.50
CA TYR A 25 6.78 -1.43 0.29
C TYR A 25 7.29 -0.06 0.75
N MET A 26 7.26 0.93 -0.17
CA MET A 26 7.73 2.29 0.14
C MET A 26 6.91 2.95 1.25
N VAL A 27 5.60 2.77 1.24
CA VAL A 27 4.71 3.27 2.30
C VAL A 27 5.05 2.64 3.65
N LEU A 28 5.25 1.32 3.69
CA LEU A 28 5.59 0.64 4.93
C LEU A 28 6.98 1.01 5.44
N ASP A 29 7.94 1.19 4.55
CA ASP A 29 9.28 1.66 4.93
C ASP A 29 9.21 3.07 5.56
N ALA A 30 8.40 3.96 4.99
CA ALA A 30 8.17 5.29 5.56
C ALA A 30 7.48 5.23 6.93
N PHE A 31 6.47 4.37 7.09
CA PHE A 31 5.80 4.17 8.37
C PHE A 31 6.74 3.61 9.43
N ALA A 32 7.54 2.60 9.09
CA ALA A 32 8.51 2.00 10.00
C ALA A 32 9.55 3.01 10.47
N LYS A 33 10.07 3.83 9.54
CA LYS A 33 11.00 4.91 9.85
C LYS A 33 10.39 5.94 10.81
N ALA A 34 9.16 6.36 10.53
CA ALA A 34 8.44 7.32 11.39
C ALA A 34 8.11 6.75 12.78
N SER A 35 7.97 5.44 12.88
CA SER A 35 7.68 4.72 14.13
C SER A 35 8.94 4.20 14.82
N ASN A 36 10.10 4.49 14.29
CA ASN A 36 11.41 4.06 14.83
C ASN A 36 11.49 2.54 15.03
N THR A 37 10.99 1.78 14.08
CA THR A 37 11.08 0.32 14.04
C THR A 37 11.76 -0.15 12.76
N VAL A 38 12.29 -1.37 12.76
CA VAL A 38 13.01 -1.95 11.63
C VAL A 38 12.40 -3.31 11.26
N PHE A 39 12.45 -3.62 9.96
CA PHE A 39 12.02 -4.92 9.46
C PHE A 39 13.07 -5.99 9.71
N SER A 40 12.61 -7.20 10.01
CA SER A 40 13.43 -8.40 10.06
C SER A 40 12.86 -9.46 9.14
N ASP A 41 13.73 -10.35 8.65
CA ASP A 41 13.32 -11.45 7.78
C ASP A 41 12.58 -12.51 8.60
N ARG A 42 11.35 -12.77 8.21
CA ARG A 42 10.46 -13.73 8.85
C ARG A 42 9.81 -14.61 7.79
N ARG A 43 8.92 -15.51 8.23
CA ARG A 43 8.24 -16.39 7.29
C ARG A 43 7.35 -15.61 6.33
N TYR A 44 7.53 -15.82 5.02
CA TYR A 44 6.80 -15.18 3.92
C TYR A 44 6.97 -13.66 3.78
N GLY A 45 7.80 -13.04 4.60
CA GLY A 45 7.94 -11.58 4.47
C GLY A 45 8.92 -10.95 5.44
N PHE A 46 9.18 -9.67 5.21
CA PHE A 46 9.83 -8.79 6.18
C PHE A 46 8.76 -8.25 7.11
N VAL A 47 9.01 -8.32 8.42
CA VAL A 47 8.06 -7.95 9.45
C VAL A 47 8.68 -6.96 10.41
N ALA A 48 7.94 -5.93 10.76
CA ALA A 48 8.26 -4.99 11.82
C ALA A 48 7.05 -4.84 12.76
N GLU A 49 7.30 -4.53 14.01
CA GLU A 49 6.25 -4.33 14.99
C GLU A 49 6.40 -2.98 15.64
N THR A 50 5.29 -2.32 15.89
CA THR A 50 5.22 -1.09 16.67
C THR A 50 3.92 -1.05 17.47
N SER A 51 3.76 -0.04 18.30
CA SER A 51 2.57 0.16 19.12
C SER A 51 2.07 1.60 18.96
N LEU A 52 0.76 1.75 18.83
CA LEU A 52 0.07 3.05 18.81
C LEU A 52 -0.99 3.05 19.91
N LYS A 53 -0.78 3.86 20.95
CA LYS A 53 -1.72 4.00 22.07
C LYS A 53 -2.23 2.64 22.60
N GLY A 54 -1.31 1.70 22.83
CA GLY A 54 -1.61 0.38 23.35
C GLY A 54 -2.12 -0.63 22.33
N ARG A 55 -2.24 -0.26 21.07
CA ARG A 55 -2.60 -1.19 19.97
C ARG A 55 -1.34 -1.67 19.27
N LYS A 56 -1.23 -2.98 19.09
CA LYS A 56 -0.10 -3.57 18.36
C LYS A 56 -0.31 -3.45 16.86
N VAL A 57 0.69 -2.96 16.17
CA VAL A 57 0.71 -2.86 14.71
C VAL A 57 1.80 -3.76 14.15
N VAL A 58 1.40 -4.75 13.37
CA VAL A 58 2.30 -5.65 12.66
C VAL A 58 2.40 -5.17 11.22
N LEU A 59 3.60 -4.84 10.76
CA LEU A 59 3.89 -4.41 9.41
C LEU A 59 4.46 -5.60 8.63
N LEU A 60 3.90 -5.88 7.46
CA LEU A 60 4.32 -7.00 6.61
C LEU A 60 4.62 -6.51 5.19
N LYS A 61 5.85 -6.75 4.75
CA LYS A 61 6.22 -6.68 3.33
C LYS A 61 6.38 -8.11 2.82
N PRO A 62 5.40 -8.66 2.07
CA PRO A 62 5.49 -10.04 1.56
C PRO A 62 6.71 -10.24 0.68
N THR A 63 7.41 -11.37 0.84
CA THR A 63 8.55 -11.77 -0.01
C THR A 63 8.24 -12.96 -0.91
N THR A 64 6.95 -13.24 -1.08
CA THR A 64 6.41 -14.36 -1.85
C THR A 64 6.34 -14.11 -3.35
N PHE A 65 6.87 -12.99 -3.84
CA PHE A 65 6.51 -12.36 -5.11
C PHE A 65 5.03 -11.97 -5.19
N MET A 66 4.73 -11.02 -6.08
CA MET A 66 3.43 -10.33 -6.09
C MET A 66 2.24 -11.29 -6.24
N ASN A 67 2.33 -12.25 -7.16
CA ASN A 67 1.24 -13.17 -7.46
C ASN A 67 0.94 -14.21 -6.37
N LEU A 68 1.76 -14.28 -5.32
CA LEU A 68 1.59 -15.17 -4.17
C LEU A 68 1.42 -14.40 -2.85
N SER A 69 1.12 -13.12 -2.91
CA SER A 69 0.98 -12.24 -1.73
C SER A 69 -0.02 -12.77 -0.70
N GLY A 70 -1.06 -13.45 -1.14
CA GLY A 70 -2.09 -14.01 -0.25
C GLY A 70 -1.55 -15.05 0.73
N ASN A 71 -0.51 -15.80 0.36
CA ASN A 71 0.12 -16.77 1.27
C ASN A 71 0.69 -16.09 2.52
N ALA A 72 1.36 -14.95 2.34
CA ALA A 72 1.90 -14.18 3.45
C ALA A 72 0.80 -13.55 4.30
N VAL A 73 -0.19 -12.94 3.67
CA VAL A 73 -1.28 -12.27 4.37
C VAL A 73 -2.07 -13.25 5.22
N ARG A 74 -2.50 -14.38 4.64
CA ARG A 74 -3.25 -15.41 5.38
C ARG A 74 -2.44 -15.98 6.54
N TYR A 75 -1.16 -16.26 6.31
CA TYR A 75 -0.29 -16.79 7.36
C TYR A 75 -0.21 -15.84 8.57
N TRP A 76 0.03 -14.54 8.32
CA TRP A 76 0.22 -13.58 9.41
C TRP A 76 -1.08 -13.20 10.11
N LEU A 77 -2.21 -13.18 9.41
CA LEU A 77 -3.52 -13.04 10.06
C LEU A 77 -3.76 -14.18 11.06
N ASN A 78 -3.48 -15.41 10.64
CA ASN A 78 -3.70 -16.59 11.48
C ASN A 78 -2.70 -16.66 12.63
N LYS A 79 -1.42 -16.43 12.34
CA LYS A 79 -0.36 -16.49 13.37
C LYS A 79 -0.57 -15.47 14.49
N GLU A 80 -0.94 -14.25 14.14
CA GLU A 80 -1.16 -13.17 15.10
C GLU A 80 -2.60 -13.10 15.62
N ASN A 81 -3.48 -13.98 15.12
CA ASN A 81 -4.90 -13.99 15.46
C ASN A 81 -5.56 -12.61 15.25
N ILE A 82 -5.38 -12.06 14.04
CA ILE A 82 -5.90 -10.76 13.67
C ILE A 82 -7.15 -10.92 12.82
N ASP A 83 -8.23 -10.26 13.21
CA ASP A 83 -9.44 -10.22 12.42
C ASP A 83 -9.24 -9.44 11.12
N GLN A 84 -9.90 -9.89 10.07
CA GLN A 84 -9.76 -9.32 8.73
C GLN A 84 -10.18 -7.85 8.66
N HIS A 85 -11.09 -7.39 9.52
CA HIS A 85 -11.45 -5.96 9.59
C HIS A 85 -10.34 -5.06 10.17
N ARG A 86 -9.29 -5.66 10.74
CA ARG A 86 -8.09 -4.96 11.20
C ARG A 86 -6.91 -5.15 10.26
N LEU A 87 -7.17 -5.59 9.03
CA LEU A 87 -6.21 -5.68 7.95
C LEU A 87 -6.36 -4.47 7.03
N MET A 88 -5.23 -3.84 6.72
CA MET A 88 -5.13 -2.90 5.59
C MET A 88 -4.01 -3.35 4.67
N VAL A 89 -4.31 -3.41 3.37
CA VAL A 89 -3.33 -3.70 2.32
C VAL A 89 -3.07 -2.43 1.51
N VAL A 90 -1.81 -2.06 1.38
CA VAL A 90 -1.35 -0.93 0.55
C VAL A 90 -0.82 -1.46 -0.76
N SER A 91 -1.37 -0.98 -1.87
CA SER A 91 -1.01 -1.42 -3.21
C SER A 91 -0.91 -0.25 -4.18
N ASP A 92 -0.13 -0.42 -5.25
CA ASP A 92 -0.14 0.44 -6.43
C ASP A 92 -1.45 0.27 -7.21
N ASP A 93 -1.85 1.33 -7.93
CA ASP A 93 -3.08 1.33 -8.73
C ASP A 93 -2.89 2.11 -10.03
N VAL A 94 -3.00 1.42 -11.16
CA VAL A 94 -2.90 2.03 -12.50
C VAL A 94 -4.13 2.88 -12.85
N ALA A 95 -5.24 2.71 -12.16
CA ALA A 95 -6.46 3.48 -12.41
C ALA A 95 -6.42 4.89 -11.82
N LEU A 96 -5.45 5.18 -10.95
CA LEU A 96 -5.28 6.49 -10.33
C LEU A 96 -4.01 7.15 -10.83
N PRO A 97 -4.04 8.47 -11.13
CA PRO A 97 -2.84 9.23 -11.43
C PRO A 97 -1.82 9.21 -10.30
N LEU A 98 -0.55 9.40 -10.65
CA LEU A 98 0.53 9.53 -9.67
C LEU A 98 0.24 10.67 -8.67
N GLY A 99 0.45 10.39 -7.40
CA GLY A 99 0.19 11.34 -6.31
C GLY A 99 -1.24 11.31 -5.77
N GLN A 100 -2.16 10.62 -6.45
CA GLN A 100 -3.51 10.37 -5.93
C GLN A 100 -3.55 9.05 -5.16
N PHE A 101 -4.54 8.92 -4.29
CA PHE A 101 -4.78 7.68 -3.56
C PHE A 101 -6.27 7.52 -3.25
N ARG A 102 -6.67 6.31 -2.92
CA ARG A 102 -8.03 6.01 -2.50
C ARG A 102 -8.04 4.89 -1.46
N LEU A 103 -8.74 5.14 -0.35
CA LEU A 103 -8.98 4.18 0.70
C LEU A 103 -10.37 3.58 0.54
N LYS A 104 -10.45 2.24 0.57
CA LYS A 104 -11.72 1.50 0.50
C LYS A 104 -11.79 0.45 1.59
N ALA A 105 -13.00 0.22 2.11
CA ALA A 105 -13.26 -0.84 3.10
C ALA A 105 -13.31 -2.25 2.49
N GLY A 106 -13.42 -2.36 1.19
CA GLY A 106 -13.48 -3.62 0.45
C GLY A 106 -13.55 -3.36 -1.05
N GLY A 107 -13.82 -4.38 -1.83
CA GLY A 107 -14.04 -4.25 -3.26
C GLY A 107 -13.17 -5.16 -4.11
N SER A 108 -13.24 -4.98 -5.43
CA SER A 108 -12.52 -5.79 -6.40
C SER A 108 -11.01 -5.56 -6.36
N ASN A 109 -10.25 -6.50 -6.95
CA ASN A 109 -8.80 -6.39 -7.04
C ASN A 109 -8.30 -5.41 -8.12
N GLY A 110 -9.19 -4.90 -8.98
CA GLY A 110 -8.83 -3.98 -10.06
C GLY A 110 -7.82 -4.54 -11.07
N GLY A 111 -7.70 -5.87 -11.18
CA GLY A 111 -6.71 -6.53 -12.02
C GLY A 111 -5.30 -6.60 -11.43
N HIS A 112 -5.11 -6.17 -10.19
CA HIS A 112 -3.84 -6.24 -9.49
C HIS A 112 -3.57 -7.69 -9.03
N ASN A 113 -2.45 -8.29 -9.46
CA ASN A 113 -2.16 -9.70 -9.20
C ASN A 113 -2.01 -10.02 -7.71
N GLY A 114 -1.41 -9.14 -6.93
CA GLY A 114 -1.28 -9.34 -5.48
C GLY A 114 -2.63 -9.31 -4.77
N LEU A 115 -3.46 -8.32 -5.07
CA LEU A 115 -4.82 -8.23 -4.53
C LEU A 115 -5.67 -9.40 -5.02
N GLY A 116 -5.49 -9.85 -6.25
CA GLY A 116 -6.18 -11.02 -6.80
C GLY A 116 -5.88 -12.29 -6.01
N HIS A 117 -4.62 -12.53 -5.69
CA HIS A 117 -4.24 -13.72 -4.91
C HIS A 117 -4.74 -13.63 -3.46
N ILE A 118 -4.65 -12.46 -2.83
CA ILE A 118 -5.24 -12.22 -1.50
C ILE A 118 -6.74 -12.53 -1.52
N GLN A 119 -7.46 -12.03 -2.55
CA GLN A 119 -8.89 -12.27 -2.72
C GLN A 119 -9.22 -13.75 -2.85
N GLN A 120 -8.41 -14.53 -3.55
CA GLN A 120 -8.61 -15.98 -3.66
C GLN A 120 -8.56 -16.68 -2.30
N LEU A 121 -7.74 -16.22 -1.38
CA LEU A 121 -7.50 -16.88 -0.10
C LEU A 121 -8.38 -16.38 1.04
N ILE A 122 -8.74 -15.08 1.05
CA ILE A 122 -9.47 -14.46 2.16
C ILE A 122 -10.70 -13.64 1.73
N GLY A 123 -11.00 -13.56 0.43
CA GLY A 123 -12.11 -12.76 -0.09
C GLY A 123 -11.78 -11.28 -0.21
N GLN A 124 -12.83 -10.45 -0.36
CA GLN A 124 -12.71 -9.02 -0.66
C GLN A 124 -12.93 -8.11 0.54
N ASN A 125 -13.29 -8.66 1.69
CA ASN A 125 -13.75 -7.88 2.84
C ASN A 125 -12.59 -7.50 3.76
N TYR A 126 -11.72 -6.62 3.28
CA TYR A 126 -10.64 -6.01 4.03
C TYR A 126 -10.34 -4.61 3.48
N SER A 127 -9.77 -3.74 4.32
CA SER A 127 -9.44 -2.38 3.92
C SER A 127 -8.23 -2.36 2.98
N ARG A 128 -8.27 -1.49 1.98
CA ARG A 128 -7.17 -1.31 1.04
C ARG A 128 -6.92 0.16 0.76
N LEU A 129 -5.66 0.53 0.78
CA LEU A 129 -5.16 1.84 0.38
C LEU A 129 -4.51 1.70 -0.99
N ARG A 130 -5.13 2.31 -1.99
CA ARG A 130 -4.68 2.27 -3.39
C ARG A 130 -3.88 3.54 -3.69
N MET A 131 -2.61 3.36 -4.04
CA MET A 131 -1.68 4.44 -4.36
C MET A 131 -1.54 4.57 -5.88
N GLY A 132 -1.92 5.72 -6.44
CA GLY A 132 -1.90 5.95 -7.87
C GLY A 132 -0.49 5.94 -8.46
N ILE A 133 -0.34 5.25 -9.58
CA ILE A 133 0.93 5.20 -10.32
C ILE A 133 0.77 5.61 -11.79
N GLY A 134 -0.47 5.94 -12.19
CA GLY A 134 -0.77 6.29 -13.58
C GLY A 134 -0.77 5.10 -14.53
N ASN A 135 -1.02 5.37 -15.81
CA ASN A 135 -1.19 4.34 -16.82
C ASN A 135 -0.69 4.79 -18.21
N ASP A 136 0.39 5.54 -18.25
CA ASP A 136 0.97 6.02 -19.50
C ASP A 136 1.78 4.90 -20.19
N TYR A 137 1.06 3.88 -20.65
CA TYR A 137 1.62 2.74 -21.38
C TYR A 137 0.70 2.30 -22.51
N PRO A 138 1.26 1.72 -23.59
CA PRO A 138 0.47 1.19 -24.70
C PRO A 138 -0.30 -0.06 -24.28
N GLN A 139 -1.32 -0.42 -25.05
CA GLN A 139 -2.07 -1.66 -24.85
C GLN A 139 -1.12 -2.87 -24.75
N GLY A 140 -1.30 -3.69 -23.70
CA GLY A 140 -0.42 -4.82 -23.40
C GLY A 140 0.86 -4.46 -22.64
N GLY A 141 1.10 -3.17 -22.35
CA GLY A 141 2.30 -2.69 -21.66
C GLY A 141 2.19 -2.59 -20.13
N GLN A 142 1.13 -3.10 -19.53
CA GLN A 142 0.89 -2.92 -18.08
C GLN A 142 1.98 -3.58 -17.24
N ILE A 143 2.44 -4.77 -17.58
CA ILE A 143 3.49 -5.48 -16.83
C ILE A 143 4.78 -4.68 -16.82
N ASP A 144 5.22 -4.19 -17.98
CA ASP A 144 6.42 -3.36 -18.09
C ASP A 144 6.28 -2.04 -17.31
N TRP A 145 5.07 -1.47 -17.29
CA TRP A 145 4.80 -0.25 -16.53
C TRP A 145 4.94 -0.44 -15.04
N VAL A 146 4.27 -1.45 -14.46
CA VAL A 146 4.31 -1.67 -13.01
C VAL A 146 5.68 -2.12 -12.53
N LEU A 147 6.44 -2.83 -13.35
CA LEU A 147 7.82 -3.25 -13.07
C LEU A 147 8.85 -2.18 -13.48
N GLY A 148 8.42 -1.09 -14.10
CA GLY A 148 9.27 0.05 -14.42
C GLY A 148 9.60 0.85 -13.17
N HIS A 149 10.82 1.44 -13.18
CA HIS A 149 11.28 2.26 -12.07
C HIS A 149 10.69 3.66 -12.14
N TYR A 150 10.38 4.23 -10.98
CA TYR A 150 10.11 5.66 -10.86
C TYR A 150 11.35 6.46 -11.26
N SER A 151 11.15 7.56 -11.97
CA SER A 151 12.18 8.58 -12.12
C SER A 151 12.35 9.38 -10.82
N ASP A 152 13.45 10.13 -10.70
CA ASP A 152 13.66 10.99 -9.53
C ASP A 152 12.54 12.04 -9.38
N ASP A 153 12.06 12.61 -10.50
CA ASP A 153 10.96 13.57 -10.49
C ASP A 153 9.64 12.91 -10.05
N GLU A 154 9.37 11.68 -10.50
CA GLU A 154 8.19 10.93 -10.07
C GLU A 154 8.25 10.59 -8.57
N LEU A 155 9.42 10.22 -8.03
CA LEU A 155 9.59 9.99 -6.60
C LEU A 155 9.32 11.24 -5.76
N LYS A 156 9.72 12.43 -6.25
CA LYS A 156 9.39 13.69 -5.60
C LYS A 156 7.89 13.98 -5.62
N GLU A 157 7.22 13.68 -6.72
CA GLU A 157 5.77 13.83 -6.85
C GLU A 157 5.00 12.84 -5.96
N LEU A 158 5.52 11.64 -5.79
CA LEU A 158 4.94 10.59 -4.96
C LEU A 158 5.06 10.89 -3.46
N GLN A 159 6.14 11.54 -3.02
CA GLN A 159 6.49 11.66 -1.60
C GLN A 159 5.37 12.26 -0.73
N PRO A 160 4.66 13.34 -1.13
CA PRO A 160 3.56 13.85 -0.31
C PRO A 160 2.44 12.83 -0.06
N SER A 161 2.13 11.99 -1.05
CA SER A 161 1.12 10.95 -0.88
C SER A 161 1.59 9.81 0.03
N ILE A 162 2.89 9.50 0.04
CA ILE A 162 3.48 8.56 1.00
C ILE A 162 3.37 9.10 2.42
N ASP A 163 3.66 10.38 2.63
CA ASP A 163 3.54 11.02 3.95
C ASP A 163 2.10 10.98 4.46
N ILE A 164 1.12 11.25 3.59
CA ILE A 164 -0.30 11.13 3.93
C ILE A 164 -0.67 9.67 4.20
N ALA A 165 -0.15 8.72 3.44
CA ALA A 165 -0.40 7.29 3.66
C ALA A 165 0.04 6.82 5.06
N VAL A 166 1.14 7.35 5.57
CA VAL A 166 1.58 7.10 6.95
C VAL A 166 0.52 7.58 7.95
N ASP A 167 -0.06 8.76 7.75
CA ASP A 167 -1.12 9.30 8.59
C ASP A 167 -2.42 8.48 8.46
N ILE A 168 -2.74 8.00 7.27
CA ILE A 168 -3.89 7.12 7.01
C ILE A 168 -3.76 5.83 7.83
N ILE A 169 -2.60 5.20 7.84
CA ILE A 169 -2.35 3.99 8.62
C ILE A 169 -2.58 4.25 10.11
N LYS A 170 -2.04 5.35 10.64
CA LYS A 170 -2.27 5.76 12.04
C LYS A 170 -3.75 5.95 12.34
N SER A 171 -4.47 6.67 11.50
CA SER A 171 -5.89 6.91 11.66
C SER A 171 -6.70 5.61 11.60
N PHE A 172 -6.38 4.71 10.68
CA PHE A 172 -7.02 3.41 10.58
C PHE A 172 -6.90 2.61 11.88
N VAL A 173 -5.71 2.58 12.47
CA VAL A 173 -5.48 1.88 13.73
C VAL A 173 -6.20 2.56 14.89
N LEU A 174 -6.25 3.87 14.93
CA LEU A 174 -6.79 4.63 16.08
C LEU A 174 -8.28 4.90 15.98
N ALA A 175 -8.83 5.06 14.77
CA ALA A 175 -10.22 5.54 14.56
C ALA A 175 -11.07 4.62 13.67
N GLY A 176 -10.47 3.65 12.99
CA GLY A 176 -11.16 2.72 12.09
C GLY A 176 -11.33 3.24 10.67
N ILE A 177 -11.85 2.35 9.81
CA ILE A 177 -11.89 2.57 8.37
C ILE A 177 -12.84 3.69 7.96
N ASP A 178 -14.03 3.79 8.56
CA ASP A 178 -15.06 4.75 8.12
C ASP A 178 -14.63 6.19 8.38
N ILE A 179 -14.13 6.48 9.58
CA ILE A 179 -13.61 7.80 9.94
C ILE A 179 -12.41 8.16 9.06
N THR A 180 -11.52 7.20 8.85
CA THR A 180 -10.32 7.41 8.02
C THR A 180 -10.68 7.70 6.56
N MET A 181 -11.64 6.97 5.98
CA MET A 181 -12.11 7.27 4.62
C MET A 181 -12.69 8.69 4.52
N ASN A 182 -13.54 9.08 5.48
CA ASN A 182 -14.15 10.40 5.48
C ASN A 182 -13.13 11.54 5.59
N GLN A 183 -12.09 11.33 6.38
CA GLN A 183 -11.06 12.34 6.61
C GLN A 183 -10.07 12.46 5.45
N TYR A 184 -9.67 11.33 4.84
CA TYR A 184 -8.53 11.31 3.92
C TYR A 184 -8.87 11.17 2.45
N ASN A 185 -9.97 10.53 2.05
CA ASN A 185 -10.26 10.31 0.64
C ASN A 185 -10.38 11.61 -0.17
N LYS A 186 -10.86 12.68 0.42
CA LYS A 186 -10.93 14.00 -0.22
C LYS A 186 -9.54 14.58 -0.54
N LEU A 187 -8.52 14.22 0.23
CA LEU A 187 -7.13 14.64 -0.01
C LEU A 187 -6.46 13.84 -1.12
N GLY A 188 -6.97 12.63 -1.40
CA GLY A 188 -6.45 11.74 -2.43
C GLY A 188 -6.92 12.06 -3.84
N LYS A 189 -7.84 13.02 -4.00
CA LYS A 189 -8.29 13.50 -5.31
C LYS A 189 -7.28 14.49 -5.88
N ALA A 190 -7.21 14.58 -7.22
CA ALA A 190 -6.29 15.49 -7.88
C ALA A 190 -6.36 16.89 -7.29
N HIS A 191 -5.22 17.43 -6.87
CA HIS A 191 -5.04 18.87 -6.94
C HIS A 191 -5.13 19.25 -8.43
N PRO A 192 -5.87 20.30 -8.79
CA PRO A 192 -5.80 20.77 -10.16
C PRO A 192 -4.33 20.99 -10.50
N SER A 193 -3.89 20.38 -11.59
CA SER A 193 -2.56 20.60 -12.11
C SER A 193 -2.34 22.11 -12.19
N PRO A 194 -1.19 22.65 -11.76
CA PRO A 194 -0.90 24.05 -11.99
C PRO A 194 -1.13 24.32 -13.47
N PRO A 195 -1.73 25.44 -13.86
CA PRO A 195 -1.99 25.72 -15.25
C PRO A 195 -0.68 25.55 -16.03
N GLN A 196 -0.69 24.63 -16.98
CA GLN A 196 0.43 24.51 -17.91
C GLN A 196 0.59 25.88 -18.52
N GLY A 197 1.74 26.50 -18.27
CA GLY A 197 2.08 27.77 -18.86
C GLY A 197 1.83 27.68 -20.36
N ARG A 198 0.89 28.47 -20.87
CA ARG A 198 0.77 28.63 -22.30
C ARG A 198 2.07 29.31 -22.69
N ASP A 199 2.90 28.55 -23.37
CA ASP A 199 4.01 29.18 -24.11
C ASP A 199 3.39 30.19 -25.04
N VAL A 200 3.72 31.44 -24.78
CA VAL A 200 3.37 32.58 -25.64
C VAL A 200 4.44 32.69 -26.70
#